data_6e6c2bbe10ac4b6cbe71403d9c02500b
#
_entry.id   6e6c2bbe10ac4b6cbe71403d9c02500b
#
_cell.length_a   1.000
_cell.length_b   1.000
_cell.length_c   1.000
_cell.angle_alpha   90.00
_cell.angle_beta   90.00
_cell.angle_gamma   90.00
#
_symmetry.space_group_name_H-M   'P 1'
#
loop_
_entity.id
_entity.type
_entity.pdbx_description
1 polymer ?
#
loop_
_entity_poly.entity_id
_entity_poly.type
_entity_poly.pdbx_seq_one_letter_code
_entity_poly.pdbx_strand_id
1 'polypeptide(L)'
;EVDGVDTFFLVGNNDKDEINGNLIKTNVPESLINCGHKTLKAFELLKNRDYDYIFRTNSSSYVDKQMLKDYLQDKPRTNFYSGVIGNHHGIVFASGSGFIISKNVVDLVLLKQEYWEHRFIDDVALGLLLRNLRISPVPAPRFDIHTVNNNTPMNYYHYRIKTPNRLNDCQYMKSIFELKKLSYK
;
A
#
# COMPACT_ATOMS: atom_id res chain seq x y z
N GLU A 1 -5.89 -2.26 17.78
CA GLU A 1 -4.92 -1.20 17.43
C GLU A 1 -3.51 -1.72 17.72
N VAL A 2 -2.53 -1.25 16.97
CA VAL A 2 -1.10 -1.54 17.19
C VAL A 2 -0.40 -0.21 17.35
N ASP A 3 0.32 -0.03 18.47
CA ASP A 3 1.03 1.19 18.77
C ASP A 3 2.08 1.53 17.68
N GLY A 4 2.14 2.80 17.27
CA GLY A 4 3.00 3.28 16.19
C GLY A 4 2.54 2.87 14.78
N VAL A 5 1.30 2.38 14.59
CA VAL A 5 0.74 2.05 13.28
C VAL A 5 -0.61 2.73 13.06
N ASP A 6 -0.59 3.88 12.41
CA ASP A 6 -1.80 4.57 11.97
C ASP A 6 -2.38 3.91 10.71
N THR A 7 -3.71 3.99 10.59
CA THR A 7 -4.40 3.47 9.41
C THR A 7 -5.33 4.54 8.85
N PHE A 8 -5.16 4.83 7.57
CA PHE A 8 -6.00 5.76 6.83
C PHE A 8 -6.71 5.07 5.67
N PHE A 9 -7.93 5.53 5.39
CA PHE A 9 -8.70 5.14 4.20
C PHE A 9 -8.72 6.31 3.22
N LEU A 10 -8.21 6.11 2.01
CA LEU A 10 -8.16 7.11 0.96
C LEU A 10 -9.43 7.04 0.13
N VAL A 11 -10.19 8.14 0.10
CA VAL A 11 -11.45 8.26 -0.65
C VAL A 11 -11.42 9.50 -1.56
N GLY A 12 -11.89 9.33 -2.79
CA GLY A 12 -12.03 10.41 -3.76
C GLY A 12 -13.45 10.99 -3.81
N ASN A 13 -13.74 11.79 -4.84
CA ASN A 13 -15.04 12.45 -5.07
C ASN A 13 -15.50 13.34 -3.90
N ASN A 14 -14.57 14.00 -3.20
CA ASN A 14 -14.90 14.95 -2.15
C ASN A 14 -14.73 16.40 -2.64
N ASP A 15 -15.34 17.35 -1.95
CA ASP A 15 -15.27 18.78 -2.34
C ASP A 15 -13.88 19.38 -2.10
N LYS A 16 -13.12 18.82 -1.15
CA LYS A 16 -11.78 19.31 -0.78
C LYS A 16 -10.83 18.19 -0.37
N ASP A 17 -9.55 18.51 -0.42
CA ASP A 17 -8.48 17.66 0.07
C ASP A 17 -8.28 17.89 1.57
N GLU A 18 -8.51 16.87 2.41
CA GLU A 18 -8.34 16.97 3.86
C GLU A 18 -8.08 15.60 4.52
N ILE A 19 -7.53 15.63 5.74
CA ILE A 19 -7.54 14.49 6.65
C ILE A 19 -8.59 14.74 7.72
N ASN A 20 -9.55 13.82 7.84
CA ASN A 20 -10.61 13.86 8.84
C ASN A 20 -10.66 12.52 9.59
N GLY A 21 -10.14 12.50 10.82
CA GLY A 21 -9.94 11.28 11.58
C GLY A 21 -8.99 10.32 10.82
N ASN A 22 -9.48 9.15 10.49
CA ASN A 22 -8.76 8.13 9.72
C ASN A 22 -9.09 8.13 8.21
N LEU A 23 -9.79 9.17 7.73
CA LEU A 23 -10.10 9.33 6.31
C LEU A 23 -9.18 10.39 5.69
N ILE A 24 -8.51 10.03 4.60
CA ILE A 24 -7.89 10.97 3.66
C ILE A 24 -8.91 11.18 2.54
N LYS A 25 -9.52 12.36 2.53
CA LYS A 25 -10.48 12.76 1.51
C LYS A 25 -9.78 13.56 0.43
N THR A 26 -10.08 13.29 -0.83
CA THR A 26 -9.53 14.06 -1.96
C THR A 26 -10.62 14.45 -2.94
N ASN A 27 -10.45 15.59 -3.61
CA ASN A 27 -11.32 16.02 -4.69
C ASN A 27 -11.06 15.26 -6.01
N VAL A 28 -10.10 14.35 -6.02
CA VAL A 28 -9.79 13.53 -7.20
C VAL A 28 -10.93 12.53 -7.46
N PRO A 29 -11.43 12.41 -8.71
CA PRO A 29 -12.48 11.45 -9.05
C PRO A 29 -12.08 10.00 -8.80
N GLU A 30 -13.02 9.19 -8.29
CA GLU A 30 -12.84 7.75 -8.10
C GLU A 30 -12.83 7.03 -9.46
N SER A 31 -11.64 6.67 -9.91
CA SER A 31 -11.44 5.86 -11.11
C SER A 31 -10.05 5.23 -11.10
N LEU A 32 -9.88 4.18 -11.90
CA LEU A 32 -8.58 3.52 -12.05
C LEU A 32 -7.52 4.47 -12.63
N ILE A 33 -7.89 5.30 -13.59
CA ILE A 33 -6.98 6.25 -14.25
C ILE A 33 -6.51 7.37 -13.28
N ASN A 34 -7.30 7.66 -12.25
CA ASN A 34 -7.00 8.69 -11.27
C ASN A 34 -6.27 8.16 -10.02
N CYS A 35 -5.95 6.85 -9.96
CA CYS A 35 -5.23 6.28 -8.81
C CYS A 35 -3.91 7.00 -8.54
N GLY A 36 -3.16 7.39 -9.59
CA GLY A 36 -1.91 8.14 -9.45
C GLY A 36 -2.12 9.52 -8.81
N HIS A 37 -3.12 10.27 -9.26
CA HIS A 37 -3.47 11.57 -8.68
C HIS A 37 -3.86 11.43 -7.21
N LYS A 38 -4.68 10.43 -6.87
CA LYS A 38 -5.08 10.17 -5.47
C LYS A 38 -3.88 9.81 -4.60
N THR A 39 -2.97 8.97 -5.12
CA THR A 39 -1.76 8.57 -4.39
C THR A 39 -0.86 9.77 -4.09
N LEU A 40 -0.63 10.65 -5.08
CA LEU A 40 0.14 11.88 -4.88
C LEU A 40 -0.52 12.83 -3.88
N LYS A 41 -1.85 13.01 -3.95
CA LYS A 41 -2.60 13.80 -2.97
C LYS A 41 -2.51 13.24 -1.56
N ALA A 42 -2.59 11.92 -1.41
CA ALA A 42 -2.42 11.29 -0.10
C ALA A 42 -1.00 11.54 0.46
N PHE A 43 0.03 11.43 -0.36
CA PHE A 43 1.40 11.74 0.04
C PHE A 43 1.56 13.22 0.44
N GLU A 44 0.98 14.14 -0.33
CA GLU A 44 0.99 15.58 -0.03
C GLU A 44 0.35 15.89 1.33
N LEU A 45 -0.81 15.30 1.62
CA LEU A 45 -1.52 15.47 2.89
C LEU A 45 -0.76 14.85 4.09
N LEU A 46 0.02 13.79 3.84
CA LEU A 46 0.78 13.09 4.88
C LEU A 46 2.20 13.64 5.08
N LYS A 47 2.73 14.47 4.17
CA LYS A 47 4.16 14.86 4.15
C LYS A 47 4.70 15.44 5.46
N ASN A 48 3.87 16.18 6.21
CA ASN A 48 4.26 16.84 7.45
C ASN A 48 4.02 15.97 8.70
N ARG A 49 3.52 14.74 8.54
CA ARG A 49 3.39 13.80 9.66
C ARG A 49 4.71 13.12 9.96
N ASP A 50 4.87 12.71 11.21
CA ASP A 50 6.00 11.91 11.64
C ASP A 50 5.71 10.43 11.39
N TYR A 51 6.48 9.81 10.48
CA TYR A 51 6.45 8.38 10.17
C TYR A 51 7.75 7.94 9.48
N ASP A 52 8.09 6.68 9.62
CA ASP A 52 9.23 6.08 8.92
C ASP A 52 8.83 5.57 7.52
N TYR A 53 7.64 4.96 7.42
CA TYR A 53 7.16 4.31 6.20
C TYR A 53 5.67 4.56 5.98
N ILE A 54 5.29 4.52 4.69
CA ILE A 54 3.91 4.31 4.28
C ILE A 54 3.81 2.90 3.67
N PHE A 55 2.87 2.08 4.18
CA PHE A 55 2.39 0.88 3.51
C PHE A 55 1.07 1.21 2.82
N ARG A 56 1.11 1.32 1.49
CA ARG A 56 -0.09 1.54 0.68
C ARG A 56 -0.62 0.20 0.19
N THR A 57 -1.89 -0.05 0.40
CA THR A 57 -2.58 -1.25 -0.10
C THR A 57 -3.98 -0.90 -0.61
N ASN A 58 -4.72 -1.88 -1.11
CA ASN A 58 -6.08 -1.72 -1.58
C ASN A 58 -7.10 -2.38 -0.63
N SER A 59 -8.39 -2.13 -0.87
CA SER A 59 -9.49 -2.64 -0.05
C SER A 59 -9.70 -4.16 -0.12
N SER A 60 -8.97 -4.87 -1.00
CA SER A 60 -8.97 -6.33 -1.10
C SER A 60 -7.83 -6.99 -0.33
N SER A 61 -7.30 -6.32 0.67
CA SER A 61 -6.16 -6.83 1.44
C SER A 61 -6.49 -6.88 2.93
N TYR A 62 -6.11 -7.98 3.57
CA TYR A 62 -5.97 -8.05 5.03
C TYR A 62 -4.52 -7.79 5.39
N VAL A 63 -4.30 -6.92 6.38
CA VAL A 63 -2.97 -6.56 6.86
C VAL A 63 -2.88 -6.86 8.35
N ASP A 64 -1.95 -7.72 8.72
CA ASP A 64 -1.54 -7.93 10.09
C ASP A 64 -0.55 -6.84 10.48
N LYS A 65 -1.03 -5.86 11.23
CA LYS A 65 -0.26 -4.65 11.57
C LYS A 65 0.91 -4.95 12.49
N GLN A 66 0.79 -5.91 13.40
CA GLN A 66 1.90 -6.27 14.28
C GLN A 66 3.01 -6.92 13.48
N MET A 67 2.68 -7.89 12.64
CA MET A 67 3.68 -8.53 11.77
C MET A 67 4.29 -7.55 10.76
N LEU A 68 3.53 -6.58 10.27
CA LEU A 68 4.06 -5.52 9.40
C LEU A 68 5.07 -4.65 10.17
N LYS A 69 4.73 -4.24 11.39
CA LYS A 69 5.63 -3.48 12.27
C LYS A 69 6.92 -4.25 12.54
N ASP A 70 6.81 -5.54 12.89
CA ASP A 70 7.96 -6.41 13.13
C ASP A 70 8.83 -6.58 11.88
N TYR A 71 8.20 -6.77 10.71
CA TYR A 71 8.90 -6.85 9.43
C TYR A 71 9.71 -5.58 9.10
N LEU A 72 9.22 -4.41 9.53
CA LEU A 72 9.85 -3.12 9.24
C LEU A 72 10.98 -2.75 10.20
N GLN A 73 11.15 -3.42 11.35
CA GLN A 73 12.16 -3.07 12.36
C GLN A 73 13.58 -3.01 11.80
N ASP A 74 13.94 -3.97 10.92
CA ASP A 74 15.27 -4.10 10.34
C ASP A 74 15.39 -3.51 8.93
N LYS A 75 14.39 -2.78 8.45
CA LYS A 75 14.41 -2.22 7.10
C LYS A 75 15.07 -0.84 7.05
N PRO A 76 15.72 -0.50 5.92
CA PRO A 76 16.31 0.83 5.75
C PRO A 76 15.25 1.93 5.87
N ARG A 77 15.48 2.92 6.71
CA ARG A 77 14.57 4.07 6.88
C ARG A 77 14.70 5.11 5.75
N THR A 78 15.65 4.90 4.85
CA THR A 78 15.90 5.77 3.71
C THR A 78 16.06 4.97 2.43
N ASN A 79 15.62 5.53 1.29
CA ASN A 79 15.70 4.93 -0.04
C ASN A 79 15.06 3.53 -0.12
N PHE A 80 14.05 3.28 0.73
CA PHE A 80 13.37 1.99 0.80
C PHE A 80 12.06 2.03 0.00
N TYR A 81 11.97 1.14 -0.98
CA TYR A 81 10.78 0.87 -1.78
C TYR A 81 10.65 -0.64 -1.93
N SER A 82 9.54 -1.22 -1.52
CA SER A 82 9.41 -2.67 -1.40
C SER A 82 7.98 -3.15 -1.66
N GLY A 83 7.85 -4.37 -2.16
CA GLY A 83 6.56 -5.02 -2.42
C GLY A 83 6.71 -6.26 -3.31
N VAL A 84 5.60 -6.81 -3.78
CA VAL A 84 5.65 -7.86 -4.81
C VAL A 84 6.05 -7.24 -6.14
N ILE A 85 7.12 -7.75 -6.71
CA ILE A 85 7.72 -7.18 -7.92
C ILE A 85 6.86 -7.48 -9.14
N GLY A 86 6.51 -6.42 -9.88
CA GLY A 86 5.90 -6.47 -11.20
C GLY A 86 6.85 -5.94 -12.27
N ASN A 87 6.54 -6.25 -13.53
CA ASN A 87 7.23 -5.71 -14.70
C ASN A 87 6.20 -5.36 -15.77
N HIS A 88 6.27 -4.13 -16.27
CA HIS A 88 5.44 -3.65 -17.36
C HIS A 88 6.34 -3.05 -18.45
N HIS A 89 6.57 -3.77 -19.53
CA HIS A 89 7.45 -3.33 -20.65
C HIS A 89 8.83 -2.81 -20.19
N GLY A 90 9.47 -3.53 -19.26
CA GLY A 90 10.79 -3.18 -18.72
C GLY A 90 10.74 -2.15 -17.57
N ILE A 91 9.58 -1.66 -17.18
CA ILE A 91 9.41 -0.87 -15.96
C ILE A 91 9.19 -1.84 -14.80
N VAL A 92 10.16 -1.93 -13.90
CA VAL A 92 10.07 -2.75 -12.68
C VAL A 92 9.46 -1.91 -11.57
N PHE A 93 8.46 -2.46 -10.87
CA PHE A 93 7.72 -1.75 -9.83
C PHE A 93 7.27 -2.69 -8.70
N ALA A 94 6.96 -2.15 -7.53
CA ALA A 94 6.25 -2.89 -6.49
C ALA A 94 4.74 -2.75 -6.70
N SER A 95 4.04 -3.89 -6.70
CA SER A 95 2.60 -3.97 -7.01
C SER A 95 1.75 -3.04 -6.15
N GLY A 96 0.86 -2.28 -6.78
CA GLY A 96 -0.10 -1.38 -6.14
C GLY A 96 -1.11 -2.05 -5.21
N SER A 97 -1.19 -3.37 -5.20
CA SER A 97 -1.97 -4.08 -4.18
C SER A 97 -1.27 -4.16 -2.81
N GLY A 98 -0.03 -3.67 -2.71
CA GLY A 98 0.69 -3.53 -1.45
C GLY A 98 2.16 -3.21 -1.69
N PHE A 99 2.55 -1.95 -1.44
CA PHE A 99 3.94 -1.53 -1.44
C PHE A 99 4.28 -0.71 -0.18
N ILE A 100 5.54 -0.76 0.19
CA ILE A 100 6.11 -0.01 1.31
C ILE A 100 7.07 1.01 0.72
N ILE A 101 7.03 2.23 1.24
CA ILE A 101 7.88 3.33 0.81
C ILE A 101 8.33 4.12 2.05
N SER A 102 9.64 4.41 2.17
CA SER A 102 10.17 5.23 3.26
C SER A 102 9.84 6.71 3.08
N LYS A 103 9.78 7.45 4.19
CA LYS A 103 9.41 8.87 4.18
C LYS A 103 10.23 9.71 3.21
N ASN A 104 11.55 9.57 3.21
CA ASN A 104 12.39 10.35 2.29
C ASN A 104 12.10 10.05 0.81
N VAL A 105 11.65 8.82 0.48
CA VAL A 105 11.26 8.49 -0.90
C VAL A 105 9.91 9.12 -1.22
N VAL A 106 8.98 9.21 -0.27
CA VAL A 106 7.73 10.00 -0.45
C VAL A 106 8.07 11.47 -0.74
N ASP A 107 8.98 12.06 0.04
CA ASP A 107 9.42 13.44 -0.15
C ASP A 107 10.07 13.65 -1.54
N LEU A 108 10.89 12.69 -2.02
CA LEU A 108 11.47 12.71 -3.36
C LEU A 108 10.42 12.58 -4.46
N VAL A 109 9.41 11.72 -4.28
CA VAL A 109 8.29 11.59 -5.21
C VAL A 109 7.54 12.90 -5.34
N LEU A 110 7.21 13.56 -4.23
CA LEU A 110 6.54 14.86 -4.23
C LEU A 110 7.39 15.95 -4.86
N LEU A 111 8.70 15.97 -4.59
CA LEU A 111 9.64 16.93 -5.19
C LEU A 111 9.75 16.76 -6.71
N LYS A 112 9.53 15.55 -7.22
CA LYS A 112 9.68 15.17 -8.63
C LYS A 112 8.37 14.77 -9.29
N GLN A 113 7.23 15.17 -8.71
CA GLN A 113 5.90 14.77 -9.20
C GLN A 113 5.59 15.28 -10.63
N GLU A 114 6.30 16.29 -11.12
CA GLU A 114 6.22 16.76 -12.51
C GLU A 114 6.63 15.69 -13.53
N TYR A 115 7.40 14.68 -13.11
CA TYR A 115 7.81 13.53 -13.94
C TYR A 115 6.90 12.30 -13.75
N TRP A 116 5.81 12.43 -12.99
CA TRP A 116 4.85 11.34 -12.82
C TRP A 116 4.03 11.13 -14.10
N GLU A 117 4.16 9.95 -14.68
CA GLU A 117 3.49 9.59 -15.93
C GLU A 117 2.06 9.09 -15.69
N HIS A 118 1.10 10.00 -15.68
CA HIS A 118 -0.32 9.70 -15.42
C HIS A 118 -1.02 8.79 -16.44
N ARG A 119 -0.38 8.48 -17.57
CA ARG A 119 -0.87 7.48 -18.53
C ARG A 119 -0.75 6.05 -18.02
N PHE A 120 0.09 5.81 -17.01
CA PHE A 120 0.21 4.52 -16.33
C PHE A 120 -0.62 4.51 -15.05
N ILE A 121 -1.03 3.29 -14.61
CA ILE A 121 -1.56 3.10 -13.26
C ILE A 121 -0.48 3.46 -12.22
N ASP A 122 -0.93 3.78 -11.02
CA ASP A 122 -0.11 4.39 -9.98
C ASP A 122 1.18 3.62 -9.63
N ASP A 123 1.14 2.30 -9.55
CA ASP A 123 2.30 1.47 -9.21
C ASP A 123 3.36 1.44 -10.32
N VAL A 124 2.93 1.39 -11.59
CA VAL A 124 3.83 1.46 -12.75
C VAL A 124 4.43 2.86 -12.86
N ALA A 125 3.61 3.92 -12.70
CA ALA A 125 4.08 5.31 -12.73
C ALA A 125 5.10 5.58 -11.62
N LEU A 126 4.82 5.10 -10.38
CA LEU A 126 5.76 5.19 -9.26
C LEU A 126 7.07 4.45 -9.56
N GLY A 127 6.99 3.22 -10.07
CA GLY A 127 8.17 2.43 -10.44
C GLY A 127 9.04 3.13 -11.50
N LEU A 128 8.40 3.76 -12.50
CA LEU A 128 9.10 4.53 -13.55
C LEU A 128 9.81 5.75 -12.96
N LEU A 129 9.11 6.54 -12.12
CA LEU A 129 9.68 7.70 -11.45
C LEU A 129 10.87 7.31 -10.57
N LEU A 130 10.71 6.28 -9.73
CA LEU A 130 11.75 5.82 -8.81
C LEU A 130 12.96 5.22 -9.56
N ARG A 131 12.75 4.54 -10.70
CA ARG A 131 13.85 4.09 -11.58
C ARG A 131 14.71 5.28 -12.03
N ASN A 132 14.09 6.40 -12.42
CA ASN A 132 14.81 7.61 -12.82
C ASN A 132 15.60 8.24 -11.67
N LEU A 133 15.15 8.02 -10.44
CA LEU A 133 15.83 8.41 -9.19
C LEU A 133 16.83 7.34 -8.68
N ARG A 134 17.05 6.27 -9.44
CA ARG A 134 17.92 5.13 -9.10
C ARG A 134 17.49 4.39 -7.83
N ILE A 135 16.19 4.37 -7.54
CA ILE A 135 15.58 3.61 -6.45
C ILE A 135 14.84 2.44 -7.06
N SER A 136 15.34 1.22 -6.82
CA SER A 136 14.73 -0.01 -7.32
C SER A 136 13.88 -0.67 -6.23
N PRO A 137 12.75 -1.32 -6.58
CA PRO A 137 11.96 -2.04 -5.60
C PRO A 137 12.68 -3.32 -5.13
N VAL A 138 12.60 -3.60 -3.84
CA VAL A 138 13.05 -4.88 -3.26
C VAL A 138 11.85 -5.78 -2.95
N PRO A 139 11.97 -7.12 -3.08
CA PRO A 139 10.86 -8.03 -2.81
C PRO A 139 10.37 -7.95 -1.36
N ALA A 140 9.04 -8.01 -1.18
CA ALA A 140 8.39 -8.17 0.12
C ALA A 140 7.40 -9.33 0.09
N PRO A 141 7.21 -10.04 1.22
CA PRO A 141 6.30 -11.17 1.29
C PRO A 141 4.84 -10.72 1.24
N ARG A 142 4.05 -11.42 0.43
CA ARG A 142 2.59 -11.31 0.36
C ARG A 142 2.02 -12.68 0.02
N PHE A 143 0.90 -13.03 0.61
CA PHE A 143 0.16 -14.21 0.25
C PHE A 143 -1.11 -13.84 -0.54
N ASP A 144 -1.22 -14.35 -1.76
CA ASP A 144 -2.40 -14.15 -2.61
C ASP A 144 -3.42 -15.26 -2.35
N ILE A 145 -4.64 -14.89 -1.95
CA ILE A 145 -5.70 -15.82 -1.55
C ILE A 145 -6.80 -15.85 -2.61
N HIS A 146 -7.12 -17.03 -3.09
CA HIS A 146 -8.30 -17.31 -3.93
C HIS A 146 -9.43 -17.94 -3.12
N THR A 147 -9.09 -18.74 -2.10
CA THR A 147 -9.97 -19.34 -1.11
C THR A 147 -9.28 -19.41 0.24
N VAL A 148 -10.00 -19.16 1.34
CA VAL A 148 -9.50 -19.34 2.71
C VAL A 148 -9.87 -20.72 3.21
N ASN A 149 -8.91 -21.44 3.75
CA ASN A 149 -9.10 -22.74 4.38
C ASN A 149 -8.10 -22.92 5.55
N ASN A 150 -8.19 -24.02 6.26
CA ASN A 150 -7.35 -24.30 7.44
C ASN A 150 -5.85 -24.42 7.13
N ASN A 151 -5.47 -24.59 5.85
CA ASN A 151 -4.08 -24.66 5.39
C ASN A 151 -3.55 -23.30 4.93
N THR A 152 -4.34 -22.20 5.06
CA THR A 152 -3.87 -20.85 4.73
C THR A 152 -2.72 -20.48 5.66
N PRO A 153 -1.50 -20.18 5.14
CA PRO A 153 -0.36 -19.86 6.00
C PRO A 153 -0.64 -18.59 6.79
N MET A 154 -0.33 -18.58 8.10
CA MET A 154 -0.58 -17.42 8.98
C MET A 154 0.69 -16.59 9.27
N ASN A 155 1.78 -16.81 8.55
CA ASN A 155 3.08 -16.16 8.74
C ASN A 155 3.36 -14.98 7.80
N TYR A 156 2.32 -14.42 7.15
CA TYR A 156 2.42 -13.21 6.32
C TYR A 156 1.79 -12.01 7.02
N TYR A 157 2.36 -10.83 6.83
CA TYR A 157 1.74 -9.58 7.27
C TYR A 157 0.71 -9.08 6.26
N HIS A 158 0.79 -9.51 4.99
CA HIS A 158 -0.06 -9.05 3.91
C HIS A 158 -0.71 -10.23 3.15
N TYR A 159 -2.04 -10.23 3.14
CA TYR A 159 -2.86 -11.19 2.39
C TYR A 159 -3.70 -10.42 1.38
N ARG A 160 -3.49 -10.68 0.10
CA ARG A 160 -4.32 -10.12 -0.96
C ARG A 160 -5.40 -11.10 -1.35
N ILE A 161 -6.66 -10.67 -1.24
CA ILE A 161 -7.82 -11.48 -1.60
C ILE A 161 -8.10 -11.31 -3.12
N LYS A 162 -8.12 -12.41 -3.85
CA LYS A 162 -8.34 -12.43 -5.31
C LYS A 162 -9.59 -13.23 -5.66
N THR A 163 -10.73 -12.88 -5.06
CA THR A 163 -11.99 -13.51 -5.41
C THR A 163 -12.69 -12.77 -6.55
N PRO A 164 -13.53 -13.46 -7.36
CA PRO A 164 -14.35 -12.81 -8.37
C PRO A 164 -15.43 -11.91 -7.77
N ASN A 165 -15.82 -12.16 -6.52
CA ASN A 165 -16.91 -11.46 -5.84
C ASN A 165 -16.38 -10.68 -4.64
N ARG A 166 -16.46 -9.36 -4.69
CA ARG A 166 -16.01 -8.45 -3.64
C ARG A 166 -16.73 -8.61 -2.29
N LEU A 167 -17.97 -9.07 -2.28
CA LEU A 167 -18.69 -9.38 -1.05
C LEU A 167 -18.00 -10.50 -0.26
N ASN A 168 -17.40 -11.46 -0.96
CA ASN A 168 -16.66 -12.55 -0.34
C ASN A 168 -15.31 -12.06 0.26
N ASP A 169 -14.72 -10.99 -0.28
CA ASP A 169 -13.45 -10.47 0.21
C ASP A 169 -13.54 -10.11 1.70
N CYS A 170 -14.63 -9.46 2.14
CA CYS A 170 -14.85 -9.13 3.54
C CYS A 170 -14.99 -10.36 4.44
N GLN A 171 -15.66 -11.42 3.95
CA GLN A 171 -15.79 -12.67 4.70
C GLN A 171 -14.43 -13.36 4.85
N TYR A 172 -13.64 -13.41 3.79
CA TYR A 172 -12.29 -13.97 3.85
C TYR A 172 -11.36 -13.17 4.77
N MET A 173 -11.43 -11.84 4.78
CA MET A 173 -10.68 -11.01 5.73
C MET A 173 -11.05 -11.33 7.18
N LYS A 174 -12.36 -11.51 7.48
CA LYS A 174 -12.81 -11.93 8.81
C LYS A 174 -12.27 -13.31 9.17
N SER A 175 -12.30 -14.27 8.24
CA SER A 175 -11.78 -15.63 8.49
C SER A 175 -10.28 -15.59 8.79
N ILE A 176 -9.49 -14.81 8.05
CA ILE A 176 -8.04 -14.63 8.32
C ILE A 176 -7.84 -14.01 9.70
N PHE A 177 -8.61 -12.99 10.05
CA PHE A 177 -8.53 -12.35 11.36
C PHE A 177 -8.77 -13.32 12.50
N GLU A 178 -9.81 -14.17 12.40
CA GLU A 178 -10.12 -15.18 13.45
C GLU A 178 -9.02 -16.27 13.52
N LEU A 179 -8.50 -16.74 12.41
CA LEU A 179 -7.38 -17.68 12.37
C LEU A 179 -6.11 -17.09 13.02
N LYS A 180 -5.82 -15.81 12.74
CA LYS A 180 -4.70 -15.09 13.36
C LYS A 180 -4.86 -14.95 14.88
N LYS A 181 -6.04 -14.64 15.38
CA LYS A 181 -6.29 -14.61 16.83
C LYS A 181 -5.97 -15.92 17.54
N LEU A 182 -6.18 -17.05 16.86
CA LEU A 182 -5.87 -18.37 17.41
C LEU A 182 -4.37 -18.63 17.44
N SER A 183 -3.59 -18.08 16.51
CA SER A 183 -2.15 -18.25 16.43
C SER A 183 -1.36 -17.38 17.43
N TYR A 184 -1.98 -16.34 18.01
CA TYR A 184 -1.39 -15.47 19.04
C TYR A 184 -1.70 -15.92 20.49
N LYS A 185 -2.47 -17.00 20.67
CA LYS A 185 -2.72 -17.64 21.95
C LYS A 185 -1.76 -18.78 22.21
#